data_6c9314301668508e5f0a50ca78b2bf62
#
_entry.id   6c9314301668508e5f0a50ca78b2bf62
#
_cell.length_a   1.000
_cell.length_b   1.000
_cell.length_c   1.000
_cell.angle_alpha   90.00
_cell.angle_beta   90.00
_cell.angle_gamma   90.00
#
_symmetry.space_group_name_H-M   'P 1'
#
loop_
_entity.id
_entity.type
_entity.pdbx_description
1 polymer ?
#
loop_
_entity_poly.entity_id
_entity_poly.type
_entity_poly.pdbx_seq_one_letter_code
_entity_poly.pdbx_strand_id
1 'polypeptide(L)'
;MKKRVLAAMLTVAMTAALLSGCGSGNGSNGQADASGSSSGSGGNVVKIGVFEPATGDNGAGGKQEVLGMQYANQETPTVEIGGVEYTVELEIVDNESSNDKAPTAASTLVGSNVSVTLGSYGSGVSIAASDVFKDAGIPVIGVTCTNPQVTEGNTHYFRICFLDPFQGTVLANFADTNFGAKKAYILTKLGDDYSVGLGYYFKEAFTALGGEVVEDSFPEGNSDFTSYITSAKNAGAEVFFAPVSTEAAANIIEQAASQGLGIPMMAGDTWDSNVILNAAKGKDVQIYVTTFYQEGGNETFDNGIKEWLNNNSTAMSNNGGDDTVAAVTAMGYDAYYVALEALKAAGSTDPTAVNEALWKVSYTGVTGQIAFESTNGDAVRDTAYVKTANTETGAWDFVVEQGVN
;
A
#
# COMPACT_ATOMS: atom_id res chain seq x y z
N MET A 1 44.75 -4.59 37.88
CA MET A 1 43.98 -4.60 39.12
C MET A 1 42.56 -5.08 38.80
N LYS A 2 42.21 -6.18 39.46
CA LYS A 2 40.92 -6.88 39.27
C LYS A 2 39.81 -6.14 40.01
N LYS A 3 38.60 -5.98 39.42
CA LYS A 3 37.34 -5.89 40.18
C LYS A 3 36.25 -6.63 39.43
N ARG A 4 35.80 -7.73 40.01
CA ARG A 4 34.60 -8.51 39.73
C ARG A 4 33.38 -7.75 40.25
N VAL A 5 32.25 -7.77 39.54
CA VAL A 5 30.92 -7.44 40.09
C VAL A 5 29.96 -8.58 39.73
N LEU A 6 29.26 -9.02 40.76
CA LEU A 6 28.37 -10.19 40.85
C LEU A 6 27.09 -10.01 39.99
N ALA A 7 26.66 -11.14 39.41
CA ALA A 7 25.29 -11.36 38.94
C ALA A 7 24.39 -11.73 40.15
N ALA A 8 23.21 -11.15 40.24
CA ALA A 8 22.15 -11.57 41.13
C ALA A 8 20.99 -12.16 40.27
N MET A 9 20.79 -13.46 40.39
CA MET A 9 19.59 -14.16 39.93
C MET A 9 18.46 -13.98 40.92
N LEU A 10 17.27 -13.59 40.44
CA LEU A 10 16.02 -13.71 41.19
C LEU A 10 15.16 -14.79 40.53
N THR A 11 15.06 -15.92 41.22
CA THR A 11 14.11 -17.00 40.97
C THR A 11 12.81 -16.68 41.73
N VAL A 12 11.66 -16.65 41.00
CA VAL A 12 10.34 -16.65 41.62
C VAL A 12 9.69 -18.01 41.40
N ALA A 13 9.37 -18.67 42.49
CA ALA A 13 8.74 -19.97 42.55
C ALA A 13 7.21 -19.85 42.37
N MET A 14 6.66 -20.69 41.48
CA MET A 14 5.22 -20.97 41.38
C MET A 14 4.82 -22.01 42.41
N THR A 15 3.84 -21.66 43.27
CA THR A 15 3.13 -22.63 44.12
C THR A 15 1.77 -22.99 43.47
N ALA A 16 1.60 -24.24 43.09
CA ALA A 16 0.35 -24.83 42.71
C ALA A 16 -0.40 -25.30 43.97
N ALA A 17 -1.68 -24.96 44.10
CA ALA A 17 -2.59 -25.53 45.10
C ALA A 17 -3.67 -26.33 44.37
N LEU A 18 -3.59 -27.63 44.55
CA LEU A 18 -4.65 -28.62 44.24
C LEU A 18 -5.57 -28.78 45.45
N LEU A 19 -6.85 -28.60 45.23
CA LEU A 19 -7.88 -29.05 46.21
C LEU A 19 -8.90 -29.88 45.44
N SER A 20 -8.80 -31.18 45.68
CA SER A 20 -9.79 -32.21 45.35
C SER A 20 -10.87 -32.27 46.43
N GLY A 21 -12.13 -32.34 46.03
CA GLY A 21 -13.27 -32.59 46.88
C GLY A 21 -14.30 -33.47 46.19
N CYS A 22 -14.28 -34.77 46.47
CA CYS A 22 -15.34 -35.69 46.14
C CYS A 22 -16.49 -35.55 47.15
N GLY A 23 -17.72 -35.56 46.66
CA GLY A 23 -18.93 -35.71 47.48
C GLY A 23 -20.07 -36.33 46.63
N SER A 24 -20.36 -37.60 46.87
CA SER A 24 -21.52 -38.32 46.33
C SER A 24 -22.80 -37.89 47.00
N GLY A 25 -23.92 -37.84 46.28
CA GLY A 25 -25.26 -37.67 46.80
C GLY A 25 -26.32 -37.78 45.72
N ASN A 26 -27.09 -38.82 45.80
CA ASN A 26 -28.10 -39.34 44.89
C ASN A 26 -29.43 -38.55 44.94
N GLY A 27 -30.15 -38.41 43.80
CA GLY A 27 -31.63 -38.40 43.84
C GLY A 27 -32.38 -37.31 43.07
N SER A 28 -33.04 -37.75 42.00
CA SER A 28 -34.36 -37.39 41.45
C SER A 28 -34.64 -36.05 40.76
N ASN A 29 -35.03 -36.25 39.48
CA ASN A 29 -36.09 -35.57 38.68
C ASN A 29 -36.46 -34.11 38.97
N GLY A 30 -36.33 -33.27 37.90
CA GLY A 30 -36.96 -31.97 37.77
C GLY A 30 -36.56 -31.31 36.45
N GLN A 31 -37.44 -31.45 35.52
CA GLN A 31 -37.83 -30.60 34.39
C GLN A 31 -36.86 -29.46 33.92
N ALA A 32 -36.68 -29.44 32.62
CA ALA A 32 -35.96 -28.43 31.83
C ALA A 32 -36.47 -27.01 32.05
N ASP A 33 -35.58 -26.10 32.27
CA ASP A 33 -35.72 -24.73 31.81
C ASP A 33 -34.44 -24.32 31.13
N ALA A 34 -34.57 -24.09 29.81
CA ALA A 34 -33.58 -23.44 29.00
C ALA A 34 -33.56 -21.97 29.35
N SER A 35 -32.41 -21.46 29.65
CA SER A 35 -31.91 -20.11 29.34
C SER A 35 -30.93 -19.66 30.40
N GLY A 36 -29.71 -19.76 30.04
CA GLY A 36 -28.58 -19.15 30.70
C GLY A 36 -27.57 -18.83 29.61
N SER A 37 -28.01 -17.99 28.65
CA SER A 37 -27.11 -17.28 27.77
C SER A 37 -26.27 -16.40 28.67
N SER A 38 -25.05 -16.81 28.98
CA SER A 38 -24.04 -15.89 29.50
C SER A 38 -23.72 -14.93 28.38
N SER A 39 -24.43 -13.79 28.34
CA SER A 39 -24.05 -12.61 27.59
C SER A 39 -22.74 -12.08 28.20
N GLY A 40 -21.63 -12.63 27.74
CA GLY A 40 -20.37 -11.90 27.76
C GLY A 40 -20.62 -10.62 26.95
N SER A 41 -20.38 -9.48 27.52
CA SER A 41 -20.44 -8.18 26.86
C SER A 41 -19.22 -8.00 25.92
N GLY A 42 -19.03 -8.92 24.98
CA GLY A 42 -18.20 -8.75 23.81
C GLY A 42 -19.15 -8.34 22.68
N GLY A 43 -19.11 -7.09 22.19
CA GLY A 43 -19.83 -6.67 20.99
C GLY A 43 -19.46 -7.56 19.82
N ASN A 44 -20.29 -7.59 18.77
CA ASN A 44 -19.94 -8.28 17.54
C ASN A 44 -18.70 -7.60 16.94
N VAL A 45 -17.76 -8.41 16.46
CA VAL A 45 -16.52 -7.93 15.84
C VAL A 45 -16.43 -8.47 14.42
N VAL A 46 -16.04 -7.59 13.48
CA VAL A 46 -15.62 -8.00 12.15
C VAL A 46 -14.17 -7.62 11.94
N LYS A 47 -13.38 -8.54 11.40
CA LYS A 47 -11.96 -8.31 11.14
C LYS A 47 -11.71 -7.99 9.67
N ILE A 48 -10.99 -6.92 9.41
CA ILE A 48 -10.44 -6.56 8.11
C ILE A 48 -8.94 -6.83 8.18
N GLY A 49 -8.43 -7.69 7.30
CA GLY A 49 -7.00 -7.93 7.17
C GLY A 49 -6.31 -6.72 6.52
N VAL A 50 -5.08 -6.44 6.94
CA VAL A 50 -4.21 -5.44 6.33
C VAL A 50 -2.89 -6.13 5.98
N PHE A 51 -2.66 -6.30 4.67
CA PHE A 51 -1.53 -7.01 4.10
C PHE A 51 -0.56 -6.01 3.47
N GLU A 52 0.21 -5.30 4.30
CA GLU A 52 1.05 -4.18 3.85
C GLU A 52 2.50 -4.34 4.32
N PRO A 53 3.49 -3.81 3.57
CA PRO A 53 4.86 -3.78 4.06
C PRO A 53 5.02 -2.70 5.14
N ALA A 54 5.49 -3.08 6.31
CA ALA A 54 6.00 -2.17 7.34
C ALA A 54 7.53 -2.10 7.30
N THR A 55 8.17 -3.08 6.65
CA THR A 55 9.62 -3.20 6.49
C THR A 55 10.00 -3.57 5.06
N GLY A 56 11.32 -3.58 4.77
CA GLY A 56 11.84 -3.82 3.42
C GLY A 56 11.75 -2.59 2.51
N ASP A 57 12.02 -2.77 1.23
CA ASP A 57 12.23 -1.71 0.22
C ASP A 57 11.05 -0.74 0.06
N ASN A 58 9.83 -1.22 0.31
CA ASN A 58 8.59 -0.47 0.21
C ASN A 58 7.96 -0.13 1.57
N GLY A 59 8.68 -0.37 2.67
CA GLY A 59 8.15 -0.19 4.02
C GLY A 59 7.68 1.23 4.35
N ALA A 60 8.25 2.26 3.73
CA ALA A 60 7.81 3.64 3.90
C ALA A 60 6.41 3.87 3.32
N GLY A 61 6.18 3.44 2.07
CA GLY A 61 4.89 3.58 1.39
C GLY A 61 3.79 2.75 2.04
N GLY A 62 4.06 1.48 2.36
CA GLY A 62 3.08 0.62 3.01
C GLY A 62 2.65 1.13 4.39
N LYS A 63 3.55 1.71 5.18
CA LYS A 63 3.17 2.41 6.43
C LYS A 63 2.20 3.55 6.16
N GLN A 64 2.44 4.33 5.11
CA GLN A 64 1.56 5.44 4.76
C GLN A 64 0.18 4.97 4.29
N GLU A 65 0.07 3.86 3.55
CA GLU A 65 -1.22 3.24 3.25
C GLU A 65 -1.97 2.81 4.52
N VAL A 66 -1.26 2.14 5.44
CA VAL A 66 -1.83 1.72 6.74
C VAL A 66 -2.33 2.92 7.55
N LEU A 67 -1.65 4.07 7.50
CA LEU A 67 -2.12 5.28 8.19
C LEU A 67 -3.50 5.74 7.68
N GLY A 68 -3.74 5.67 6.38
CA GLY A 68 -5.06 5.96 5.81
C GLY A 68 -6.15 5.03 6.35
N MET A 69 -5.87 3.72 6.38
CA MET A 69 -6.79 2.72 6.91
C MET A 69 -7.06 2.92 8.41
N GLN A 70 -6.02 3.23 9.19
CA GLN A 70 -6.13 3.48 10.64
C GLN A 70 -6.92 4.75 10.94
N TYR A 71 -6.69 5.82 10.17
CA TYR A 71 -7.43 7.06 10.32
C TYR A 71 -8.91 6.86 9.98
N ALA A 72 -9.23 6.17 8.87
CA ALA A 72 -10.59 5.82 8.49
C ALA A 72 -11.29 4.95 9.56
N ASN A 73 -10.58 3.96 10.12
CA ASN A 73 -11.11 3.13 11.20
C ASN A 73 -11.37 3.94 12.47
N GLN A 74 -10.53 4.93 12.79
CA GLN A 74 -10.79 5.81 13.93
C GLN A 74 -12.03 6.69 13.71
N GLU A 75 -12.27 7.18 12.48
CA GLU A 75 -13.46 7.98 12.17
C GLU A 75 -14.73 7.12 12.13
N THR A 76 -14.62 5.90 11.64
CA THR A 76 -15.75 4.96 11.46
C THR A 76 -15.39 3.59 12.04
N PRO A 77 -15.38 3.45 13.39
CA PRO A 77 -14.93 2.21 14.04
C PRO A 77 -15.98 1.09 14.03
N THR A 78 -17.18 1.35 13.52
CA THR A 78 -18.28 0.38 13.51
C THR A 78 -18.95 0.33 12.13
N VAL A 79 -19.58 -0.81 11.83
CA VAL A 79 -20.36 -1.03 10.60
C VAL A 79 -21.61 -1.84 10.91
N GLU A 80 -22.73 -1.47 10.28
CA GLU A 80 -23.96 -2.27 10.34
C GLU A 80 -23.94 -3.36 9.26
N ILE A 81 -24.04 -4.62 9.66
CA ILE A 81 -24.03 -5.79 8.77
C ILE A 81 -25.29 -6.59 9.06
N GLY A 82 -26.20 -6.70 8.08
CA GLY A 82 -27.44 -7.46 8.24
C GLY A 82 -28.35 -6.96 9.39
N GLY A 83 -28.32 -5.67 9.71
CA GLY A 83 -29.07 -5.05 10.80
C GLY A 83 -28.45 -5.20 12.19
N VAL A 84 -27.17 -5.64 12.25
CA VAL A 84 -26.40 -5.77 13.49
C VAL A 84 -25.15 -4.90 13.40
N GLU A 85 -24.88 -4.12 14.46
CA GLU A 85 -23.66 -3.33 14.57
C GLU A 85 -22.46 -4.22 14.96
N TYR A 86 -21.36 -4.04 14.22
CA TYR A 86 -20.08 -4.68 14.45
C TYR A 86 -19.00 -3.64 14.69
N THR A 87 -18.14 -3.87 15.66
CA THR A 87 -16.85 -3.16 15.79
C THR A 87 -15.89 -3.69 14.73
N VAL A 88 -15.19 -2.80 14.03
CA VAL A 88 -14.21 -3.15 13.01
C VAL A 88 -12.82 -3.21 13.63
N GLU A 89 -12.18 -4.36 13.56
CA GLU A 89 -10.78 -4.56 13.97
C GLU A 89 -9.89 -4.71 12.73
N LEU A 90 -8.77 -3.99 12.69
CA LEU A 90 -7.74 -4.14 11.66
C LEU A 90 -6.70 -5.16 12.14
N GLU A 91 -6.58 -6.27 11.40
CA GLU A 91 -5.54 -7.28 11.63
C GLU A 91 -4.36 -7.00 10.69
N ILE A 92 -3.32 -6.35 11.21
CA ILE A 92 -2.21 -5.83 10.39
C ILE A 92 -1.06 -6.84 10.38
N VAL A 93 -0.63 -7.25 9.19
CA VAL A 93 0.49 -8.17 9.00
C VAL A 93 1.49 -7.58 8.02
N ASP A 94 2.77 -7.51 8.43
CA ASP A 94 3.89 -7.08 7.60
C ASP A 94 4.26 -8.18 6.59
N ASN A 95 4.22 -7.89 5.30
CA ASN A 95 4.70 -8.79 4.25
C ASN A 95 6.19 -8.58 3.90
N GLU A 96 6.84 -7.65 4.60
CA GLU A 96 8.27 -7.35 4.54
C GLU A 96 8.77 -6.96 3.13
N SER A 97 7.92 -6.49 2.24
CA SER A 97 8.22 -6.22 0.81
C SER A 97 8.82 -7.44 0.08
N SER A 98 8.53 -8.66 0.54
CA SER A 98 9.21 -9.88 0.09
C SER A 98 8.24 -10.87 -0.55
N ASN A 99 8.43 -11.15 -1.85
CA ASN A 99 7.63 -12.16 -2.57
C ASN A 99 7.72 -13.54 -1.90
N ASP A 100 8.87 -13.90 -1.34
CA ASP A 100 9.08 -15.18 -0.66
C ASP A 100 8.30 -15.30 0.66
N LYS A 101 8.09 -14.18 1.37
CA LYS A 101 7.39 -14.12 2.66
C LYS A 101 5.90 -13.84 2.54
N ALA A 102 5.49 -13.25 1.43
CA ALA A 102 4.11 -12.87 1.16
C ALA A 102 3.09 -14.00 1.39
N PRO A 103 3.31 -15.26 0.94
CA PRO A 103 2.38 -16.37 1.22
C PRO A 103 2.23 -16.70 2.71
N THR A 104 3.31 -16.53 3.50
CA THR A 104 3.26 -16.75 4.95
C THR A 104 2.46 -15.66 5.66
N ALA A 105 2.68 -14.40 5.29
CA ALA A 105 1.93 -13.27 5.80
C ALA A 105 0.43 -13.39 5.46
N ALA A 106 0.09 -13.76 4.22
CA ALA A 106 -1.28 -14.05 3.81
C ALA A 106 -1.91 -15.18 4.62
N SER A 107 -1.19 -16.29 4.85
CA SER A 107 -1.66 -17.40 5.66
C SER A 107 -1.96 -17.00 7.11
N THR A 108 -1.23 -16.02 7.65
CA THR A 108 -1.49 -15.47 8.99
C THR A 108 -2.84 -14.76 9.02
N LEU A 109 -3.16 -13.93 8.01
CA LEU A 109 -4.46 -13.26 7.90
C LEU A 109 -5.60 -14.27 7.70
N VAL A 110 -5.39 -15.28 6.86
CA VAL A 110 -6.36 -16.39 6.71
C VAL A 110 -6.65 -17.05 8.05
N GLY A 111 -5.62 -17.34 8.85
CA GLY A 111 -5.75 -17.92 10.18
C GLY A 111 -6.44 -17.00 11.21
N SER A 112 -6.44 -15.69 10.98
CA SER A 112 -7.10 -14.69 11.83
C SER A 112 -8.61 -14.55 11.56
N ASN A 113 -9.17 -15.27 10.57
CA ASN A 113 -10.58 -15.24 10.16
C ASN A 113 -11.05 -13.83 9.75
N VAL A 114 -10.29 -13.16 8.88
CA VAL A 114 -10.67 -11.88 8.30
C VAL A 114 -11.78 -12.03 7.26
N SER A 115 -12.68 -11.09 7.17
CA SER A 115 -13.79 -11.08 6.20
C SER A 115 -13.39 -10.56 4.82
N VAL A 116 -12.41 -9.68 4.79
CA VAL A 116 -11.81 -9.05 3.60
C VAL A 116 -10.40 -8.61 3.96
N THR A 117 -9.50 -8.54 2.98
CA THR A 117 -8.14 -8.03 3.18
C THR A 117 -7.91 -6.78 2.33
N LEU A 118 -7.22 -5.79 2.89
CA LEU A 118 -6.71 -4.59 2.20
C LEU A 118 -5.22 -4.76 1.93
N GLY A 119 -4.77 -4.32 0.76
CA GLY A 119 -3.35 -4.37 0.38
C GLY A 119 -3.08 -5.22 -0.86
N SER A 120 -1.88 -5.16 -1.36
CA SER A 120 -0.69 -4.54 -0.81
C SER A 120 -0.28 -3.31 -1.63
N TYR A 121 0.68 -2.53 -1.07
CA TYR A 121 1.41 -1.51 -1.81
C TYR A 121 2.20 -2.12 -2.98
N GLY A 122 2.86 -3.25 -2.77
CA GLY A 122 3.72 -3.89 -3.76
C GLY A 122 2.98 -4.84 -4.69
N SER A 123 3.21 -4.74 -6.02
CA SER A 123 2.62 -5.66 -7.00
C SER A 123 3.13 -7.10 -6.85
N GLY A 124 4.45 -7.29 -6.70
CA GLY A 124 5.04 -8.62 -6.60
C GLY A 124 4.55 -9.41 -5.39
N VAL A 125 4.48 -8.78 -4.20
CA VAL A 125 3.94 -9.43 -2.98
C VAL A 125 2.45 -9.73 -3.11
N SER A 126 1.69 -8.89 -3.81
CA SER A 126 0.27 -9.10 -4.11
C SER A 126 0.08 -10.34 -4.99
N ILE A 127 0.86 -10.45 -6.07
CA ILE A 127 0.86 -11.61 -6.98
C ILE A 127 1.25 -12.89 -6.21
N ALA A 128 2.34 -12.85 -5.44
CA ALA A 128 2.85 -13.99 -4.70
C ALA A 128 1.89 -14.53 -3.63
N ALA A 129 1.07 -13.67 -3.04
CA ALA A 129 0.09 -14.03 -2.01
C ALA A 129 -1.30 -14.38 -2.57
N SER A 130 -1.57 -14.08 -3.84
CA SER A 130 -2.92 -14.06 -4.42
C SER A 130 -3.65 -15.41 -4.31
N ASP A 131 -2.95 -16.52 -4.59
CA ASP A 131 -3.54 -17.86 -4.52
C ASP A 131 -3.88 -18.27 -3.07
N VAL A 132 -3.13 -17.82 -2.06
CA VAL A 132 -3.42 -18.12 -0.64
C VAL A 132 -4.77 -17.53 -0.23
N PHE A 133 -5.05 -16.29 -0.59
CA PHE A 133 -6.33 -15.64 -0.31
C PHE A 133 -7.47 -16.26 -1.13
N LYS A 134 -7.23 -16.51 -2.42
CA LYS A 134 -8.20 -17.12 -3.35
C LYS A 134 -8.63 -18.51 -2.86
N ASP A 135 -7.67 -19.37 -2.49
CA ASP A 135 -7.95 -20.73 -2.01
C ASP A 135 -8.70 -20.73 -0.67
N ALA A 136 -8.50 -19.70 0.14
CA ALA A 136 -9.24 -19.47 1.39
C ALA A 136 -10.63 -18.82 1.16
N GLY A 137 -10.94 -18.37 -0.06
CA GLY A 137 -12.18 -17.66 -0.40
C GLY A 137 -12.25 -16.24 0.16
N ILE A 138 -11.10 -15.65 0.56
CA ILE A 138 -11.03 -14.30 1.13
C ILE A 138 -10.77 -13.28 0.01
N PRO A 139 -11.67 -12.30 -0.19
CA PRO A 139 -11.42 -11.23 -1.16
C PRO A 139 -10.33 -10.27 -0.67
N VAL A 140 -9.55 -9.77 -1.61
CA VAL A 140 -8.52 -8.76 -1.39
C VAL A 140 -8.85 -7.50 -2.17
N ILE A 141 -8.70 -6.34 -1.54
CA ILE A 141 -8.80 -5.01 -2.17
C ILE A 141 -7.39 -4.45 -2.26
N GLY A 142 -6.76 -4.57 -3.43
CA GLY A 142 -5.45 -3.98 -3.72
C GLY A 142 -5.53 -2.46 -3.68
N VAL A 143 -4.60 -1.83 -2.99
CA VAL A 143 -4.62 -0.38 -2.75
C VAL A 143 -3.85 0.34 -3.84
N THR A 144 -2.54 0.08 -3.98
CA THR A 144 -1.69 0.72 -5.00
C THR A 144 -0.81 -0.25 -5.81
N CYS A 145 -1.13 -1.54 -5.80
CA CYS A 145 -0.45 -2.56 -6.61
C CYS A 145 -0.87 -2.47 -8.09
N THR A 146 -0.18 -1.68 -8.88
CA THR A 146 -0.58 -1.24 -10.23
C THR A 146 -0.36 -2.24 -11.35
N ASN A 147 0.45 -3.30 -11.17
CA ASN A 147 0.75 -4.27 -12.22
C ASN A 147 -0.50 -5.08 -12.62
N PRO A 148 -0.85 -5.19 -13.92
CA PRO A 148 -2.04 -5.92 -14.38
C PRO A 148 -2.15 -7.36 -13.89
N GLN A 149 -1.03 -8.05 -13.67
CA GLN A 149 -1.00 -9.45 -13.24
C GLN A 149 -1.62 -9.69 -11.85
N VAL A 150 -1.78 -8.65 -11.04
CA VAL A 150 -2.39 -8.76 -9.70
C VAL A 150 -3.82 -9.31 -9.74
N THR A 151 -4.60 -8.87 -10.72
CA THR A 151 -6.01 -9.26 -10.88
C THR A 151 -6.22 -10.26 -12.02
N GLU A 152 -5.21 -10.52 -12.85
CA GLU A 152 -5.33 -11.38 -14.01
C GLU A 152 -5.72 -12.83 -13.61
N GLY A 153 -6.91 -13.25 -14.04
CA GLY A 153 -7.43 -14.60 -13.75
C GLY A 153 -7.80 -14.85 -12.28
N ASN A 154 -7.81 -13.84 -11.44
CA ASN A 154 -8.17 -13.94 -10.02
C ASN A 154 -9.47 -13.20 -9.70
N THR A 155 -10.55 -13.94 -9.43
CA THR A 155 -11.87 -13.41 -9.09
C THR A 155 -12.01 -12.99 -7.61
N HIS A 156 -10.95 -13.10 -6.82
CA HIS A 156 -10.89 -12.71 -5.41
C HIS A 156 -9.96 -11.52 -5.18
N TYR A 157 -9.32 -10.99 -6.22
CA TYR A 157 -8.49 -9.80 -6.11
C TYR A 157 -9.18 -8.63 -6.83
N PHE A 158 -9.50 -7.60 -6.10
CA PHE A 158 -10.02 -6.32 -6.56
C PHE A 158 -8.94 -5.26 -6.38
N ARG A 159 -9.02 -4.15 -7.13
CA ARG A 159 -8.01 -3.11 -7.05
C ARG A 159 -8.60 -1.73 -7.29
N ILE A 160 -8.22 -0.76 -6.45
CA ILE A 160 -8.78 0.59 -6.48
C ILE A 160 -7.90 1.62 -7.17
N CYS A 161 -6.66 1.29 -7.53
CA CYS A 161 -5.72 2.16 -8.23
C CYS A 161 -5.85 2.05 -9.76
N PHE A 162 -5.19 2.96 -10.48
CA PHE A 162 -4.97 2.81 -11.92
C PHE A 162 -3.89 1.73 -12.20
N LEU A 163 -3.71 1.40 -13.48
CA LEU A 163 -2.83 0.32 -13.92
C LEU A 163 -1.55 0.84 -14.56
N ASP A 164 -0.47 0.04 -14.53
CA ASP A 164 0.81 0.36 -15.19
C ASP A 164 0.67 0.71 -16.67
N PRO A 165 -0.19 0.07 -17.51
CA PRO A 165 -0.41 0.50 -18.89
C PRO A 165 -0.90 1.94 -19.01
N PHE A 166 -1.82 2.35 -18.13
CA PHE A 166 -2.30 3.72 -18.06
C PHE A 166 -1.19 4.66 -17.58
N GLN A 167 -0.54 4.33 -16.46
CA GLN A 167 0.52 5.13 -15.85
C GLN A 167 1.71 5.32 -16.80
N GLY A 168 2.16 4.24 -17.45
CA GLY A 168 3.26 4.29 -18.43
C GLY A 168 2.93 5.19 -19.62
N THR A 169 1.68 5.14 -20.11
CA THR A 169 1.21 6.01 -21.21
C THR A 169 1.17 7.47 -20.78
N VAL A 170 0.65 7.77 -19.59
CA VAL A 170 0.61 9.14 -19.04
C VAL A 170 2.03 9.70 -18.93
N LEU A 171 2.97 8.94 -18.38
CA LEU A 171 4.36 9.36 -18.22
C LEU A 171 5.08 9.56 -19.56
N ALA A 172 4.86 8.68 -20.54
CA ALA A 172 5.43 8.82 -21.86
C ALA A 172 4.90 10.07 -22.59
N ASN A 173 3.59 10.30 -22.54
CA ASN A 173 2.97 11.51 -23.09
C ASN A 173 3.49 12.78 -22.40
N PHE A 174 3.67 12.73 -21.08
CA PHE A 174 4.22 13.84 -20.32
C PHE A 174 5.67 14.14 -20.72
N ALA A 175 6.51 13.10 -20.90
CA ALA A 175 7.89 13.25 -21.35
C ALA A 175 7.97 13.90 -22.75
N ASP A 176 7.16 13.45 -23.69
CA ASP A 176 7.11 14.01 -25.06
C ASP A 176 6.57 15.44 -25.05
N THR A 177 5.47 15.71 -24.36
CA THR A 177 4.77 16.99 -24.41
C THR A 177 5.49 18.10 -23.63
N ASN A 178 6.01 17.79 -22.42
CA ASN A 178 6.58 18.81 -21.55
C ASN A 178 8.08 19.02 -21.74
N PHE A 179 8.81 18.00 -22.19
CA PHE A 179 10.25 18.07 -22.39
C PHE A 179 10.65 17.96 -23.85
N GLY A 180 9.73 17.55 -24.74
CA GLY A 180 10.05 17.26 -26.13
C GLY A 180 11.01 16.07 -26.25
N ALA A 181 11.07 15.23 -25.24
CA ALA A 181 12.05 14.17 -25.12
C ALA A 181 11.91 13.14 -26.25
N LYS A 182 13.03 12.79 -26.88
CA LYS A 182 13.13 11.80 -27.93
C LYS A 182 14.00 10.61 -27.55
N LYS A 183 14.69 10.68 -26.42
CA LYS A 183 15.48 9.58 -25.88
C LYS A 183 15.30 9.45 -24.37
N ALA A 184 14.85 8.29 -23.94
CA ALA A 184 14.71 7.93 -22.53
C ALA A 184 15.76 6.89 -22.10
N TYR A 185 16.25 7.02 -20.87
CA TYR A 185 16.97 5.94 -20.18
C TYR A 185 16.05 5.35 -19.13
N ILE A 186 15.80 4.05 -19.21
CA ILE A 186 14.96 3.31 -18.26
C ILE A 186 15.85 2.48 -17.36
N LEU A 187 15.68 2.62 -16.04
CA LEU A 187 16.38 1.82 -15.05
C LEU A 187 15.37 1.05 -14.19
N THR A 188 15.40 -0.28 -14.29
CA THR A 188 14.50 -1.17 -13.55
C THR A 188 15.25 -2.03 -12.53
N LYS A 189 14.51 -2.52 -11.51
CA LYS A 189 15.03 -3.52 -10.56
C LYS A 189 14.73 -4.92 -11.08
N LEU A 190 15.76 -5.77 -11.17
CA LEU A 190 15.62 -7.15 -11.63
C LEU A 190 14.71 -7.96 -10.69
N GLY A 191 13.71 -8.64 -11.27
CA GLY A 191 12.80 -9.51 -10.52
C GLY A 191 11.73 -8.78 -9.72
N ASP A 192 11.61 -7.46 -9.88
CA ASP A 192 10.53 -6.67 -9.29
C ASP A 192 9.40 -6.47 -10.33
N ASP A 193 8.25 -7.08 -10.08
CA ASP A 193 7.13 -7.11 -11.03
C ASP A 193 6.59 -5.72 -11.37
N TYR A 194 6.55 -4.80 -10.38
CA TYR A 194 6.18 -3.41 -10.61
C TYR A 194 7.20 -2.69 -11.48
N SER A 195 8.47 -2.74 -11.09
CA SER A 195 9.54 -2.00 -11.77
C SER A 195 9.69 -2.43 -13.23
N VAL A 196 9.70 -3.75 -13.47
CA VAL A 196 9.81 -4.30 -14.83
C VAL A 196 8.54 -4.02 -15.64
N GLY A 197 7.36 -4.17 -15.03
CA GLY A 197 6.07 -3.93 -15.68
C GLY A 197 5.89 -2.48 -16.11
N LEU A 198 6.06 -1.54 -15.20
CA LEU A 198 5.89 -0.12 -15.53
C LEU A 198 6.98 0.38 -16.49
N GLY A 199 8.22 -0.13 -16.35
CA GLY A 199 9.30 0.12 -17.32
C GLY A 199 8.92 -0.32 -18.74
N TYR A 200 8.33 -1.50 -18.87
CA TYR A 200 7.84 -2.03 -20.14
C TYR A 200 6.73 -1.16 -20.75
N TYR A 201 5.70 -0.78 -19.99
CA TYR A 201 4.59 0.02 -20.51
C TYR A 201 5.00 1.45 -20.87
N PHE A 202 5.89 2.07 -20.10
CA PHE A 202 6.48 3.34 -20.47
C PHE A 202 7.25 3.24 -21.80
N LYS A 203 8.10 2.22 -21.96
CA LYS A 203 8.85 1.97 -23.21
C LYS A 203 7.93 1.82 -24.40
N GLU A 204 6.88 0.97 -24.31
CA GLU A 204 5.94 0.76 -25.39
C GLU A 204 5.27 2.09 -25.81
N ALA A 205 4.78 2.86 -24.84
CA ALA A 205 4.14 4.14 -25.10
C ALA A 205 5.13 5.17 -25.67
N PHE A 206 6.32 5.32 -25.09
CA PHE A 206 7.33 6.27 -25.52
C PHE A 206 7.85 5.95 -26.94
N THR A 207 8.03 4.68 -27.25
CA THR A 207 8.42 4.22 -28.58
C THR A 207 7.31 4.47 -29.61
N ALA A 208 6.04 4.29 -29.24
CA ALA A 208 4.90 4.60 -30.10
C ALA A 208 4.84 6.11 -30.47
N LEU A 209 5.36 6.99 -29.62
CA LEU A 209 5.52 8.43 -29.87
C LEU A 209 6.76 8.76 -30.73
N GLY A 210 7.51 7.74 -31.15
CA GLY A 210 8.73 7.88 -31.96
C GLY A 210 10.00 8.14 -31.14
N GLY A 211 9.95 7.89 -29.83
CA GLY A 211 11.10 7.99 -28.92
C GLY A 211 12.02 6.76 -29.02
N GLU A 212 13.29 6.98 -28.67
CA GLU A 212 14.29 5.91 -28.49
C GLU A 212 14.47 5.61 -27.00
N VAL A 213 14.68 4.34 -26.66
CA VAL A 213 14.88 3.89 -25.29
C VAL A 213 16.20 3.16 -25.13
N VAL A 214 16.93 3.50 -24.07
CA VAL A 214 18.06 2.71 -23.55
C VAL A 214 17.65 2.14 -22.22
N GLU A 215 17.76 0.82 -22.07
CA GLU A 215 17.32 0.09 -20.86
C GLU A 215 18.51 -0.47 -20.12
N ASP A 216 18.43 -0.40 -18.81
CA ASP A 216 19.35 -1.09 -17.91
C ASP A 216 18.59 -1.60 -16.68
N SER A 217 19.21 -2.51 -15.92
CA SER A 217 18.60 -3.04 -14.72
C SER A 217 19.65 -3.34 -13.66
N PHE A 218 19.23 -3.21 -12.37
CA PHE A 218 20.10 -3.46 -11.24
C PHE A 218 19.58 -4.63 -10.38
N PRO A 219 20.47 -5.36 -9.71
CA PRO A 219 20.10 -6.48 -8.87
C PRO A 219 19.58 -6.01 -7.50
N GLU A 220 18.91 -6.92 -6.80
CA GLU A 220 18.52 -6.77 -5.40
C GLU A 220 19.73 -6.33 -4.53
N GLY A 221 19.48 -5.44 -3.56
CA GLY A 221 20.50 -4.93 -2.64
C GLY A 221 21.52 -3.97 -3.24
N ASN A 222 21.33 -3.52 -4.50
CA ASN A 222 22.22 -2.53 -5.11
C ASN A 222 22.01 -1.15 -4.46
N SER A 223 23.11 -0.51 -4.06
CA SER A 223 23.13 0.84 -3.51
C SER A 223 24.03 1.81 -4.28
N ASP A 224 24.78 1.32 -5.27
CA ASP A 224 25.62 2.16 -6.14
C ASP A 224 25.02 2.25 -7.54
N PHE A 225 24.54 3.45 -7.88
CA PHE A 225 23.91 3.75 -9.16
C PHE A 225 24.80 4.61 -10.07
N THR A 226 26.07 4.85 -9.67
CA THR A 226 27.01 5.72 -10.38
C THR A 226 27.21 5.31 -11.84
N SER A 227 27.30 4.00 -12.12
CA SER A 227 27.49 3.47 -13.48
C SER A 227 26.27 3.70 -14.35
N TYR A 228 25.07 3.51 -13.82
CA TYR A 228 23.80 3.70 -14.53
C TYR A 228 23.57 5.16 -14.91
N ILE A 229 23.85 6.09 -13.97
CA ILE A 229 23.76 7.54 -14.22
C ILE A 229 24.77 7.95 -15.31
N THR A 230 25.99 7.40 -15.25
CA THR A 230 27.00 7.61 -16.28
C THR A 230 26.54 7.06 -17.64
N SER A 231 25.91 5.88 -17.67
CA SER A 231 25.36 5.28 -18.89
C SER A 231 24.26 6.15 -19.49
N ALA A 232 23.34 6.66 -18.67
CA ALA A 232 22.30 7.58 -19.14
C ALA A 232 22.87 8.84 -19.80
N LYS A 233 23.87 9.46 -19.18
CA LYS A 233 24.59 10.64 -19.74
C LYS A 233 25.27 10.28 -21.06
N ASN A 234 25.99 9.17 -21.12
CA ASN A 234 26.70 8.72 -22.33
C ASN A 234 25.75 8.34 -23.48
N ALA A 235 24.57 7.82 -23.14
CA ALA A 235 23.51 7.52 -24.11
C ALA A 235 22.89 8.80 -24.70
N GLY A 236 23.11 9.95 -24.08
CA GLY A 236 22.45 11.20 -24.46
C GLY A 236 20.96 11.17 -24.14
N ALA A 237 20.59 10.54 -23.01
CA ALA A 237 19.20 10.52 -22.56
C ALA A 237 18.71 11.93 -22.23
N GLU A 238 17.46 12.21 -22.52
CA GLU A 238 16.78 13.50 -22.29
C GLU A 238 15.81 13.40 -21.10
N VAL A 239 15.42 12.17 -20.73
CA VAL A 239 14.71 11.85 -19.48
C VAL A 239 15.29 10.56 -18.89
N PHE A 240 15.28 10.48 -17.55
CA PHE A 240 15.69 9.30 -16.78
C PHE A 240 14.46 8.73 -16.09
N PHE A 241 13.99 7.56 -16.52
CA PHE A 241 12.82 6.91 -15.98
C PHE A 241 13.21 5.75 -15.06
N ALA A 242 12.82 5.81 -13.78
CA ALA A 242 13.19 4.80 -12.79
C ALA A 242 11.99 4.40 -11.93
N PRO A 243 11.12 3.48 -12.39
CA PRO A 243 10.00 2.98 -11.62
C PRO A 243 10.49 1.94 -10.59
N VAL A 244 11.02 2.43 -9.47
CA VAL A 244 11.65 1.59 -8.44
C VAL A 244 11.15 1.97 -7.05
N SER A 245 11.46 1.14 -6.04
CA SER A 245 11.13 1.38 -4.64
C SER A 245 11.69 2.70 -4.10
N THR A 246 11.07 3.23 -3.05
CA THR A 246 11.49 4.48 -2.39
C THR A 246 12.93 4.43 -1.86
N GLU A 247 13.39 3.26 -1.40
CA GLU A 247 14.76 3.08 -0.90
C GLU A 247 15.79 3.23 -2.02
N ALA A 248 15.60 2.52 -3.15
CA ALA A 248 16.47 2.66 -4.32
C ALA A 248 16.41 4.06 -4.91
N ALA A 249 15.22 4.66 -4.97
CA ALA A 249 14.98 6.00 -5.49
C ALA A 249 15.78 7.07 -4.75
N ALA A 250 15.80 7.04 -3.43
CA ALA A 250 16.57 7.99 -2.62
C ALA A 250 18.07 7.95 -2.98
N ASN A 251 18.64 6.75 -3.13
CA ASN A 251 20.03 6.57 -3.54
C ASN A 251 20.29 7.06 -4.98
N ILE A 252 19.36 6.78 -5.90
CA ILE A 252 19.44 7.26 -7.30
C ILE A 252 19.45 8.77 -7.33
N ILE A 253 18.53 9.44 -6.62
CA ILE A 253 18.42 10.91 -6.57
C ILE A 253 19.69 11.54 -6.02
N GLU A 254 20.21 11.01 -4.91
CA GLU A 254 21.42 11.53 -4.29
C GLU A 254 22.64 11.43 -5.23
N GLN A 255 22.80 10.29 -5.89
CA GLN A 255 23.91 10.06 -6.80
C GLN A 255 23.74 10.81 -8.12
N ALA A 256 22.49 10.95 -8.63
CA ALA A 256 22.19 11.77 -9.79
C ALA A 256 22.55 13.24 -9.57
N ALA A 257 22.17 13.79 -8.41
CA ALA A 257 22.55 15.16 -8.01
C ALA A 257 24.08 15.32 -7.93
N SER A 258 24.75 14.38 -7.24
CA SER A 258 26.21 14.39 -7.07
C SER A 258 26.98 14.36 -8.39
N GLN A 259 26.46 13.64 -9.39
CA GLN A 259 27.08 13.51 -10.71
C GLN A 259 26.60 14.57 -11.71
N GLY A 260 25.70 15.46 -11.33
CA GLY A 260 25.11 16.46 -12.22
C GLY A 260 24.43 15.80 -13.42
N LEU A 261 23.44 14.95 -13.18
CA LEU A 261 22.69 14.28 -14.25
C LEU A 261 22.04 15.29 -15.19
N GLY A 262 21.39 16.34 -14.64
CA GLY A 262 20.95 17.52 -15.37
C GLY A 262 19.78 17.33 -16.33
N ILE A 263 19.08 16.18 -16.27
CA ILE A 263 17.88 15.87 -17.03
C ILE A 263 16.74 15.50 -16.08
N PRO A 264 15.46 15.65 -16.49
CA PRO A 264 14.32 15.23 -15.68
C PRO A 264 14.39 13.76 -15.30
N MET A 265 14.21 13.47 -14.01
CA MET A 265 13.96 12.13 -13.49
C MET A 265 12.46 11.94 -13.35
N MET A 266 11.97 10.81 -13.83
CA MET A 266 10.54 10.48 -13.83
C MET A 266 10.32 9.11 -13.18
N ALA A 267 9.24 8.97 -12.47
CA ALA A 267 8.83 7.69 -11.89
C ALA A 267 7.30 7.60 -11.75
N GLY A 268 6.85 6.43 -11.36
CA GLY A 268 5.46 6.20 -11.00
C GLY A 268 5.12 6.64 -9.57
N ASP A 269 4.00 6.14 -9.12
CA ASP A 269 3.35 6.45 -7.83
C ASP A 269 4.23 6.16 -6.61
N THR A 270 5.11 5.16 -6.68
CA THR A 270 6.04 4.82 -5.58
C THR A 270 6.96 5.97 -5.16
N TRP A 271 7.20 6.93 -6.06
CA TRP A 271 8.02 8.10 -5.73
C TRP A 271 7.23 9.26 -5.10
N ASP A 272 5.90 9.19 -5.05
CA ASP A 272 5.09 10.19 -4.34
C ASP A 272 5.19 10.00 -2.82
N SER A 273 6.34 10.32 -2.27
CA SER A 273 6.69 10.09 -0.87
C SER A 273 7.57 11.21 -0.33
N ASN A 274 7.46 11.51 0.97
CA ASN A 274 8.37 12.42 1.66
C ASN A 274 9.82 11.90 1.72
N VAL A 275 10.04 10.60 1.57
CA VAL A 275 11.39 10.03 1.38
C VAL A 275 12.07 10.64 0.15
N ILE A 276 11.33 10.76 -0.94
CA ILE A 276 11.81 11.37 -2.19
C ILE A 276 12.03 12.87 -2.04
N LEU A 277 11.09 13.57 -1.40
CA LEU A 277 11.21 14.99 -1.10
C LEU A 277 12.46 15.27 -0.26
N ASN A 278 12.70 14.46 0.77
CA ASN A 278 13.87 14.58 1.62
C ASN A 278 15.18 14.30 0.86
N ALA A 279 15.18 13.29 -0.02
CA ALA A 279 16.33 12.97 -0.87
C ALA A 279 16.62 14.09 -1.89
N ALA A 280 15.60 14.80 -2.38
CA ALA A 280 15.73 15.86 -3.38
C ALA A 280 16.06 17.25 -2.78
N LYS A 281 15.67 17.48 -1.51
CA LYS A 281 15.74 18.80 -0.88
C LYS A 281 17.14 19.40 -0.92
N GLY A 282 17.23 20.64 -1.41
CA GLY A 282 18.48 21.38 -1.53
C GLY A 282 19.42 20.89 -2.65
N LYS A 283 18.95 19.97 -3.52
CA LYS A 283 19.75 19.43 -4.63
C LYS A 283 19.27 20.00 -5.97
N ASP A 284 20.19 20.07 -6.94
CA ASP A 284 19.89 20.46 -8.31
C ASP A 284 19.40 19.25 -9.11
N VAL A 285 18.14 18.89 -8.90
CA VAL A 285 17.45 17.79 -9.57
C VAL A 285 16.02 18.18 -9.95
N GLN A 286 15.52 17.60 -11.02
CA GLN A 286 14.12 17.72 -11.45
C GLN A 286 13.45 16.36 -11.35
N ILE A 287 12.39 16.24 -10.55
CA ILE A 287 11.71 14.98 -10.30
C ILE A 287 10.23 15.15 -10.60
N TYR A 288 9.68 14.23 -11.40
CA TYR A 288 8.28 14.20 -11.78
C TYR A 288 7.70 12.80 -11.51
N VAL A 289 6.51 12.77 -10.92
CA VAL A 289 5.82 11.52 -10.57
C VAL A 289 4.38 11.56 -11.02
N THR A 290 3.83 10.40 -11.35
CA THR A 290 2.38 10.22 -11.43
C THR A 290 1.87 9.72 -10.10
N THR A 291 0.63 10.09 -9.73
CA THR A 291 0.06 9.71 -8.45
C THR A 291 -1.48 9.72 -8.49
N PHE A 292 -2.11 9.23 -7.40
CA PHE A 292 -3.55 9.01 -7.28
C PHE A 292 -4.31 10.18 -6.65
N TYR A 293 -3.61 11.05 -5.91
CA TYR A 293 -4.21 12.11 -5.12
C TYR A 293 -3.28 13.32 -5.04
N GLN A 294 -3.89 14.48 -5.04
CA GLN A 294 -3.22 15.76 -4.81
C GLN A 294 -3.75 16.39 -3.52
N GLU A 295 -2.87 16.70 -2.59
CA GLU A 295 -3.21 17.47 -1.39
C GLU A 295 -3.89 18.79 -1.77
N GLY A 296 -5.00 19.12 -1.12
CA GLY A 296 -5.92 20.19 -1.51
C GLY A 296 -7.13 19.68 -2.31
N GLY A 297 -7.14 18.43 -2.76
CA GLY A 297 -8.26 17.83 -3.47
C GLY A 297 -9.49 17.58 -2.57
N ASN A 298 -9.26 17.35 -1.28
CA ASN A 298 -10.30 17.23 -0.27
C ASN A 298 -9.87 17.85 1.06
N GLU A 299 -10.21 19.12 1.26
CA GLU A 299 -9.80 19.88 2.45
C GLU A 299 -10.24 19.22 3.79
N THR A 300 -11.36 18.53 3.82
CA THR A 300 -11.84 17.86 5.05
C THR A 300 -10.94 16.70 5.41
N PHE A 301 -10.61 15.86 4.46
CA PHE A 301 -9.68 14.74 4.65
C PHE A 301 -8.27 15.26 5.00
N ASP A 302 -7.76 16.20 4.21
CA ASP A 302 -6.39 16.71 4.39
C ASP A 302 -6.19 17.33 5.78
N ASN A 303 -7.13 18.17 6.21
CA ASN A 303 -7.05 18.80 7.53
C ASN A 303 -7.22 17.75 8.66
N GLY A 304 -8.13 16.80 8.49
CA GLY A 304 -8.39 15.75 9.47
C GLY A 304 -7.20 14.82 9.67
N ILE A 305 -6.61 14.30 8.57
CA ILE A 305 -5.44 13.42 8.66
C ILE A 305 -4.21 14.16 9.23
N LYS A 306 -3.99 15.44 8.88
CA LYS A 306 -2.92 16.26 9.44
C LYS A 306 -3.10 16.48 10.94
N GLU A 307 -4.31 16.82 11.37
CA GLU A 307 -4.61 16.95 12.81
C GLU A 307 -4.36 15.64 13.56
N TRP A 308 -4.79 14.52 12.98
CA TRP A 308 -4.57 13.19 13.57
C TRP A 308 -3.08 12.83 13.65
N LEU A 309 -2.30 13.07 12.59
CA LEU A 309 -0.85 12.85 12.56
C LEU A 309 -0.16 13.70 13.64
N ASN A 310 -0.48 14.98 13.74
CA ASN A 310 0.10 15.91 14.70
C ASN A 310 -0.22 15.55 16.17
N ASN A 311 -1.32 14.84 16.41
CA ASN A 311 -1.72 14.35 17.72
C ASN A 311 -1.29 12.91 18.02
N ASN A 312 -0.67 12.20 17.08
CA ASN A 312 -0.24 10.81 17.19
C ASN A 312 1.23 10.65 16.80
N SER A 313 2.12 10.62 17.79
CA SER A 313 3.57 10.54 17.53
C SER A 313 4.01 9.28 16.79
N THR A 314 3.32 8.16 16.96
CA THR A 314 3.61 6.91 16.23
C THR A 314 3.19 7.05 14.77
N ALA A 315 1.99 7.59 14.51
CA ALA A 315 1.52 7.85 13.16
C ALA A 315 2.42 8.87 12.45
N MET A 316 2.79 9.95 13.13
CA MET A 316 3.75 10.94 12.61
C MET A 316 5.09 10.30 12.23
N SER A 317 5.64 9.42 13.06
CA SER A 317 6.88 8.69 12.75
C SER A 317 6.72 7.76 11.55
N ASN A 318 5.58 7.07 11.44
CA ASN A 318 5.28 6.21 10.29
C ASN A 318 5.05 7.00 9.00
N ASN A 319 4.63 8.27 9.10
CA ASN A 319 4.52 9.20 7.97
C ASN A 319 5.86 9.87 7.61
N GLY A 320 6.98 9.40 8.15
CA GLY A 320 8.31 9.94 7.85
C GLY A 320 8.69 11.18 8.64
N GLY A 321 7.90 11.58 9.65
CA GLY A 321 8.21 12.64 10.61
C GLY A 321 7.66 14.02 10.27
N ASP A 322 6.82 14.14 9.26
CA ASP A 322 6.07 15.35 8.90
C ASP A 322 4.58 15.04 8.64
N ASP A 323 3.75 16.06 8.42
CA ASP A 323 2.32 15.92 8.18
C ASP A 323 1.92 16.02 6.70
N THR A 324 2.84 15.78 5.77
CA THR A 324 2.56 15.69 4.33
C THR A 324 1.50 14.61 4.08
N VAL A 325 0.48 14.96 3.31
CA VAL A 325 -0.57 14.01 2.92
C VAL A 325 -0.09 13.20 1.71
N ALA A 326 0.36 11.97 1.97
CA ALA A 326 0.76 11.07 0.89
C ALA A 326 -0.47 10.58 0.11
N ALA A 327 -0.37 10.49 -1.21
CA ALA A 327 -1.47 10.00 -2.04
C ALA A 327 -1.88 8.57 -1.66
N VAL A 328 -0.92 7.73 -1.28
CA VAL A 328 -1.17 6.36 -0.84
C VAL A 328 -1.94 6.30 0.49
N THR A 329 -1.82 7.32 1.35
CA THR A 329 -2.64 7.46 2.56
C THR A 329 -4.11 7.70 2.20
N ALA A 330 -4.38 8.56 1.21
CA ALA A 330 -5.74 8.78 0.71
C ALA A 330 -6.32 7.51 0.07
N MET A 331 -5.49 6.72 -0.62
CA MET A 331 -5.90 5.43 -1.18
C MET A 331 -6.23 4.40 -0.09
N GLY A 332 -5.40 4.30 0.96
CA GLY A 332 -5.66 3.42 2.11
C GLY A 332 -6.95 3.80 2.86
N TYR A 333 -7.21 5.11 2.98
CA TYR A 333 -8.46 5.63 3.53
C TYR A 333 -9.68 5.17 2.72
N ASP A 334 -9.66 5.34 1.41
CA ASP A 334 -10.73 4.90 0.53
C ASP A 334 -10.90 3.37 0.52
N ALA A 335 -9.80 2.61 0.55
CA ALA A 335 -9.84 1.15 0.61
C ALA A 335 -10.62 0.63 1.83
N TYR A 336 -10.44 1.27 2.98
CA TYR A 336 -11.18 0.94 4.18
C TYR A 336 -12.70 1.14 3.98
N TYR A 337 -13.12 2.26 3.43
CA TYR A 337 -14.54 2.52 3.18
C TYR A 337 -15.13 1.60 2.10
N VAL A 338 -14.36 1.24 1.07
CA VAL A 338 -14.77 0.24 0.08
C VAL A 338 -15.04 -1.11 0.75
N ALA A 339 -14.21 -1.52 1.71
CA ALA A 339 -14.44 -2.74 2.49
C ALA A 339 -15.71 -2.63 3.35
N LEU A 340 -15.97 -1.48 3.99
CA LEU A 340 -17.21 -1.28 4.75
C LEU A 340 -18.46 -1.34 3.85
N GLU A 341 -18.40 -0.76 2.66
CA GLU A 341 -19.51 -0.83 1.70
C GLU A 341 -19.74 -2.26 1.22
N ALA A 342 -18.69 -3.04 1.00
CA ALA A 342 -18.80 -4.46 0.66
C ALA A 342 -19.44 -5.28 1.79
N LEU A 343 -19.03 -5.07 3.05
CA LEU A 343 -19.60 -5.73 4.23
C LEU A 343 -21.09 -5.38 4.42
N LYS A 344 -21.45 -4.09 4.26
CA LYS A 344 -22.85 -3.63 4.30
C LYS A 344 -23.69 -4.31 3.19
N ALA A 345 -23.18 -4.28 1.96
CA ALA A 345 -23.88 -4.86 0.81
C ALA A 345 -24.01 -6.38 0.89
N ALA A 346 -23.02 -7.07 1.46
CA ALA A 346 -23.08 -8.51 1.71
C ALA A 346 -24.11 -8.88 2.78
N GLY A 347 -24.37 -7.98 3.74
CA GLY A 347 -25.21 -8.27 4.91
C GLY A 347 -24.67 -9.43 5.76
N SER A 348 -23.38 -9.77 5.62
CA SER A 348 -22.71 -10.92 6.21
C SER A 348 -21.22 -10.62 6.42
N THR A 349 -20.60 -11.26 7.40
CA THR A 349 -19.15 -11.28 7.60
C THR A 349 -18.47 -12.47 6.87
N ASP A 350 -19.24 -13.30 6.17
CA ASP A 350 -18.72 -14.43 5.39
C ASP A 350 -17.90 -13.90 4.18
N PRO A 351 -16.63 -14.29 4.01
CA PRO A 351 -15.78 -13.78 2.93
C PRO A 351 -16.35 -14.02 1.53
N THR A 352 -17.05 -15.15 1.31
CA THR A 352 -17.67 -15.47 0.02
C THR A 352 -18.75 -14.45 -0.32
N ALA A 353 -19.62 -14.14 0.66
CA ALA A 353 -20.67 -13.12 0.46
C ALA A 353 -20.07 -11.71 0.23
N VAL A 354 -18.97 -11.38 0.91
CA VAL A 354 -18.25 -10.12 0.71
C VAL A 354 -17.64 -10.07 -0.68
N ASN A 355 -17.04 -11.16 -1.16
CA ASN A 355 -16.50 -11.27 -2.52
C ASN A 355 -17.59 -11.03 -3.58
N GLU A 356 -18.76 -11.63 -3.43
CA GLU A 356 -19.90 -11.42 -4.35
C GLU A 356 -20.43 -9.98 -4.31
N ALA A 357 -20.36 -9.34 -3.14
CA ALA A 357 -20.81 -7.96 -2.96
C ALA A 357 -19.85 -6.95 -3.61
N LEU A 358 -18.53 -7.19 -3.54
CA LEU A 358 -17.50 -6.31 -4.11
C LEU A 358 -17.72 -6.03 -5.59
N TRP A 359 -18.16 -7.00 -6.37
CA TRP A 359 -18.48 -6.82 -7.80
C TRP A 359 -19.58 -5.76 -8.07
N LYS A 360 -20.29 -5.31 -7.05
CA LYS A 360 -21.40 -4.35 -7.14
C LYS A 360 -21.13 -3.07 -6.36
N VAL A 361 -19.99 -2.98 -5.68
CA VAL A 361 -19.62 -1.78 -4.93
C VAL A 361 -19.40 -0.63 -5.89
N SER A 362 -19.97 0.52 -5.52
CA SER A 362 -19.75 1.80 -6.16
C SER A 362 -19.64 2.84 -5.04
N TYR A 363 -18.45 3.39 -4.86
CA TYR A 363 -18.11 4.30 -3.79
C TYR A 363 -17.44 5.57 -4.34
N THR A 364 -17.80 6.73 -3.83
CA THR A 364 -17.11 7.98 -4.14
C THR A 364 -16.30 8.39 -2.92
N GLY A 365 -14.99 8.16 -3.00
CA GLY A 365 -14.05 8.48 -1.96
C GLY A 365 -13.34 9.82 -2.16
N VAL A 366 -12.30 10.05 -1.35
CA VAL A 366 -11.45 11.25 -1.44
C VAL A 366 -10.59 11.21 -2.70
N THR A 367 -10.30 10.02 -3.21
CA THR A 367 -9.54 9.80 -4.45
C THR A 367 -10.44 9.68 -5.68
N GLY A 368 -11.72 9.99 -5.57
CA GLY A 368 -12.71 9.95 -6.66
C GLY A 368 -13.59 8.71 -6.66
N GLN A 369 -14.18 8.42 -7.82
CA GLN A 369 -15.11 7.30 -7.98
C GLN A 369 -14.37 5.96 -8.02
N ILE A 370 -14.86 5.00 -7.25
CA ILE A 370 -14.38 3.61 -7.22
C ILE A 370 -15.55 2.70 -7.56
N ALA A 371 -15.44 1.99 -8.69
CA ALA A 371 -16.38 0.95 -9.08
C ALA A 371 -15.60 -0.08 -9.91
N PHE A 372 -15.81 -1.36 -9.64
CA PHE A 372 -15.05 -2.42 -10.26
C PHE A 372 -15.62 -2.84 -11.62
N GLU A 373 -14.74 -3.10 -12.57
CA GLU A 373 -15.15 -3.71 -13.84
C GLU A 373 -15.63 -5.14 -13.62
N SER A 374 -16.66 -5.53 -14.34
CA SER A 374 -17.29 -6.85 -14.22
C SER A 374 -16.41 -8.01 -14.72
N THR A 375 -15.26 -7.72 -15.31
CA THR A 375 -14.41 -8.73 -15.99
C THR A 375 -13.16 -9.11 -15.19
N ASN A 376 -12.60 -8.19 -14.40
CA ASN A 376 -11.28 -8.41 -13.79
C ASN A 376 -11.09 -7.80 -12.39
N GLY A 377 -12.10 -7.19 -11.77
CA GLY A 377 -11.97 -6.60 -10.42
C GLY A 377 -11.17 -5.30 -10.36
N ASP A 378 -10.73 -4.73 -11.47
CA ASP A 378 -10.07 -3.43 -11.49
C ASP A 378 -11.08 -2.28 -11.42
N ALA A 379 -10.78 -1.25 -10.64
CA ALA A 379 -11.54 -0.01 -10.70
C ALA A 379 -11.22 0.76 -11.99
N VAL A 380 -12.24 1.39 -12.55
CA VAL A 380 -12.06 2.29 -13.69
C VAL A 380 -11.38 3.57 -13.19
N ARG A 381 -10.14 3.78 -13.60
CA ARG A 381 -9.34 4.96 -13.29
C ARG A 381 -8.72 5.50 -14.57
N ASP A 382 -9.13 6.68 -14.98
CA ASP A 382 -8.76 7.32 -16.26
C ASP A 382 -7.99 8.62 -16.07
N THR A 383 -7.63 8.94 -14.85
CA THR A 383 -6.99 10.19 -14.46
C THR A 383 -5.83 9.93 -13.51
N ALA A 384 -4.70 10.59 -13.75
CA ALA A 384 -3.55 10.66 -12.86
C ALA A 384 -3.15 12.11 -12.60
N TYR A 385 -2.62 12.38 -11.42
CA TYR A 385 -1.98 13.65 -11.10
C TYR A 385 -0.49 13.56 -11.39
N VAL A 386 0.08 14.56 -12.06
CA VAL A 386 1.53 14.71 -12.19
C VAL A 386 1.99 15.77 -11.19
N LYS A 387 2.98 15.42 -10.39
CA LYS A 387 3.62 16.30 -9.40
C LYS A 387 5.10 16.46 -9.71
N THR A 388 5.68 17.54 -9.22
CA THR A 388 7.14 17.76 -9.22
C THR A 388 7.63 18.05 -7.80
N ALA A 389 8.83 17.54 -7.48
CA ALA A 389 9.44 17.84 -6.19
C ALA A 389 10.00 19.28 -6.19
N ASN A 390 9.50 20.11 -5.29
CA ASN A 390 10.07 21.42 -5.01
C ASN A 390 11.29 21.24 -4.09
N THR A 391 12.47 21.32 -4.68
CA THR A 391 13.73 21.06 -3.95
C THR A 391 14.11 22.16 -2.95
N GLU A 392 13.50 23.34 -3.03
CA GLU A 392 13.72 24.45 -2.07
C GLU A 392 12.88 24.24 -0.81
N THR A 393 11.60 23.97 -0.97
CA THR A 393 10.66 23.81 0.16
C THR A 393 10.66 22.40 0.72
N GLY A 394 10.89 21.38 -0.11
CA GLY A 394 10.73 19.97 0.23
C GLY A 394 9.26 19.55 0.23
N ALA A 395 8.46 20.11 -0.68
CA ALA A 395 7.05 19.77 -0.86
C ALA A 395 6.79 19.30 -2.29
N TRP A 396 5.65 18.67 -2.53
CA TRP A 396 5.17 18.39 -3.87
C TRP A 396 4.42 19.59 -4.44
N ASP A 397 4.80 20.02 -5.64
CA ASP A 397 4.03 20.98 -6.42
C ASP A 397 3.18 20.23 -7.47
N PHE A 398 1.90 20.59 -7.56
CA PHE A 398 1.01 20.07 -8.61
C PHE A 398 1.44 20.64 -9.98
N VAL A 399 1.51 19.77 -10.97
CA VAL A 399 1.84 20.16 -12.36
C VAL A 399 0.60 20.12 -13.24
N VAL A 400 -0.03 18.96 -13.34
CA VAL A 400 -1.19 18.74 -14.22
C VAL A 400 -1.97 17.49 -13.81
N GLU A 401 -3.27 17.53 -14.08
CA GLU A 401 -4.13 16.34 -14.12
C GLU A 401 -4.14 15.81 -15.56
N GLN A 402 -3.84 14.53 -15.75
CA GLN A 402 -3.65 13.97 -17.08
C GLN A 402 -4.31 12.60 -17.23
N GLY A 403 -5.07 12.43 -18.32
CA GLY A 403 -5.51 11.15 -18.84
C GLY A 403 -4.65 10.67 -20.01
N VAL A 404 -5.09 9.62 -20.67
CA VAL A 404 -4.40 9.04 -21.86
C VAL A 404 -4.89 9.63 -23.20
N ASN A 405 -5.83 10.58 -23.18
CA ASN A 405 -6.41 11.23 -24.39
C ASN A 405 -5.68 12.51 -24.75
#